data_be1c36ab7a971231258ed8fb504d097b
#
_entry.id   be1c36ab7a971231258ed8fb504d097b
#
_cell.length_a   1.000
_cell.length_b   1.000
_cell.length_c   1.000
_cell.angle_alpha   90.00
_cell.angle_beta   90.00
_cell.angle_gamma   90.00
#
_symmetry.space_group_name_H-M   'P 1'
#
loop_
_entity.id
_entity.type
_entity.pdbx_description
1 polymer ?
#
loop_
_entity_poly.entity_id
_entity_poly.type
_entity_poly.pdbx_seq_one_letter_code
_entity_poly.pdbx_strand_id
1 'polypeptide(L)'
;MESRKRRTRRSRSFMREQEEYSDISIPIAREREDKPVRKSKKKRVALRFAGILLLFFLALFLFWRFVSPYFGKPYRTIAIFGLDNREGKKEAGALSDVIMLASMNKRTGEIKLCSVYRDTYAEIDGNGTYHKMNEAYFLGGHEQAVKALERNLDIRIDDYVSFTWAAVAKGISALGGVDLELSDAEFYYINAFITETVQSTGIPSVHLPHAGMNHLDGIQAVSYGRLRLMDTDFNRTARQRKVLSLAMEKAKKAGPLKLASVAVQVLPEVSTSMNMADFTSLAAQVGRYHLGETGGFPFARTTKKIRKMDVVIPATLESNVVELHQFLYGDSSYTPSSEVQKISSHIAEVSGVKKVLPNAEEVGTGGGTVRKKDARKGKAVESTEKSKKKAETEGAKKQETKTETEEETTVKNKKETKEEKKSTEEESKETKEKKETEETVEVGPGAALGGKSLETEENADAPGT
;
A
#
# COMPACT_ATOMS: atom_id res chain seq x y z
N MET A 1 -64.30 -35.60 34.95
CA MET A 1 -65.46 -35.29 35.82
C MET A 1 -65.07 -34.13 36.69
N GLU A 2 -65.28 -32.88 36.28
CA GLU A 2 -65.37 -31.69 37.11
C GLU A 2 -65.28 -30.45 36.21
N SER A 3 -66.40 -30.11 35.60
CA SER A 3 -66.57 -28.83 34.97
C SER A 3 -68.03 -28.47 34.75
N ARG A 4 -68.79 -28.35 35.84
CA ARG A 4 -70.19 -27.87 35.83
C ARG A 4 -70.59 -27.29 37.17
N LYS A 5 -69.98 -26.16 37.62
CA LYS A 5 -70.55 -25.39 38.75
C LYS A 5 -69.91 -24.02 38.87
N ARG A 6 -70.07 -23.17 37.87
CA ARG A 6 -69.76 -21.72 38.02
C ARG A 6 -70.56 -20.87 37.00
N ARG A 7 -71.87 -21.03 36.94
CA ARG A 7 -72.70 -20.20 36.04
C ARG A 7 -74.05 -19.76 36.60
N THR A 8 -74.19 -19.58 37.88
CA THR A 8 -75.48 -19.13 38.49
C THR A 8 -75.30 -18.16 39.66
N ARG A 9 -74.35 -17.25 39.60
CA ARG A 9 -74.20 -16.22 40.66
C ARG A 9 -73.97 -14.78 40.18
N ARG A 10 -74.36 -14.48 38.94
CA ARG A 10 -74.13 -13.14 38.33
C ARG A 10 -75.39 -12.42 37.82
N SER A 11 -76.60 -12.85 38.24
CA SER A 11 -77.85 -12.24 37.76
C SER A 11 -78.77 -11.73 38.86
N ARG A 12 -78.28 -11.54 40.10
CA ARG A 12 -79.07 -10.99 41.23
C ARG A 12 -78.56 -9.71 41.85
N SER A 13 -77.54 -9.06 41.30
CA SER A 13 -77.03 -7.75 41.81
C SER A 13 -77.37 -6.55 40.90
N PHE A 14 -78.15 -6.78 39.84
CA PHE A 14 -78.41 -5.71 38.83
C PHE A 14 -79.79 -5.05 38.94
N MET A 15 -80.62 -5.42 39.90
CA MET A 15 -81.97 -4.93 40.05
C MET A 15 -82.24 -4.21 41.39
N ARG A 16 -81.24 -3.68 42.08
CA ARG A 16 -81.42 -2.99 43.33
C ARG A 16 -80.73 -1.60 43.39
N GLU A 17 -80.39 -1.00 42.30
CA GLU A 17 -79.65 0.25 42.23
C GLU A 17 -80.32 1.34 41.38
N GLN A 18 -81.72 1.27 41.21
CA GLN A 18 -82.47 2.28 40.45
C GLN A 18 -83.48 3.10 41.24
N GLU A 19 -83.48 3.08 42.57
CA GLU A 19 -84.50 3.86 43.35
C GLU A 19 -83.90 4.89 44.31
N GLU A 20 -82.61 5.29 44.17
CA GLU A 20 -81.98 6.27 45.05
C GLU A 20 -81.21 7.33 44.29
N TYR A 21 -81.87 7.97 43.30
CA TYR A 21 -81.29 9.13 42.61
C TYR A 21 -82.29 10.22 42.32
N SER A 22 -82.83 10.83 43.37
CA SER A 22 -83.53 12.11 43.30
C SER A 22 -83.10 12.91 44.52
N ASP A 23 -82.04 13.66 44.45
CA ASP A 23 -81.66 14.83 45.15
C ASP A 23 -80.15 14.95 45.22
N ILE A 24 -79.51 15.21 44.06
CA ILE A 24 -78.13 15.74 44.12
C ILE A 24 -78.12 17.02 43.29
N SER A 25 -78.11 18.14 43.97
CA SER A 25 -77.80 19.44 43.41
C SER A 25 -76.37 19.48 42.91
N ILE A 26 -76.22 19.68 41.58
CA ILE A 26 -74.95 19.80 40.91
C ILE A 26 -74.26 21.09 41.35
N PRO A 27 -73.05 21.04 41.95
CA PRO A 27 -72.28 22.25 42.20
C PRO A 27 -71.66 22.69 40.88
N ILE A 28 -71.92 23.93 40.48
CA ILE A 28 -71.31 24.62 39.33
C ILE A 28 -69.81 24.48 39.42
N ALA A 29 -69.22 23.88 38.40
CA ALA A 29 -67.79 23.72 38.26
C ALA A 29 -67.11 25.10 38.26
N ARG A 30 -66.34 25.39 39.31
CA ARG A 30 -65.39 26.51 39.31
C ARG A 30 -64.37 26.27 38.19
N GLU A 31 -64.35 27.18 37.23
CA GLU A 31 -63.34 27.37 36.24
C GLU A 31 -61.94 27.25 36.88
N ARG A 32 -61.18 26.20 36.56
CA ARG A 32 -59.77 26.06 36.98
C ARG A 32 -59.00 27.10 36.23
N GLU A 33 -58.59 28.17 36.86
CA GLU A 33 -57.52 29.05 36.39
C GLU A 33 -56.32 28.15 36.03
N ASP A 34 -55.96 28.08 34.75
CA ASP A 34 -54.73 27.46 34.26
C ASP A 34 -53.55 28.23 34.85
N LYS A 35 -52.97 27.69 35.91
CA LYS A 35 -51.69 28.17 36.42
C LYS A 35 -50.65 27.98 35.34
N PRO A 36 -49.90 29.01 34.90
CA PRO A 36 -48.87 28.88 33.89
C PRO A 36 -47.88 27.85 34.34
N VAL A 37 -47.68 26.79 33.51
CA VAL A 37 -46.72 25.73 33.72
C VAL A 37 -45.32 26.39 33.81
N ARG A 38 -44.80 26.52 35.01
CA ARG A 38 -43.48 27.09 35.31
C ARG A 38 -42.44 26.18 34.67
N LYS A 39 -42.10 26.45 33.37
CA LYS A 39 -41.04 25.73 32.61
C LYS A 39 -39.81 25.62 33.48
N SER A 40 -39.53 24.42 33.92
CA SER A 40 -38.66 24.10 35.03
C SER A 40 -37.27 24.76 34.89
N LYS A 41 -36.83 25.48 35.93
CA LYS A 41 -35.47 26.00 36.07
C LYS A 41 -34.41 24.90 35.84
N LYS A 42 -34.77 23.62 35.99
CA LYS A 42 -33.96 22.44 35.77
C LYS A 42 -33.46 22.34 34.31
N LYS A 43 -34.27 22.69 33.26
CA LYS A 43 -33.81 22.69 31.87
C LYS A 43 -32.74 23.74 31.58
N ARG A 44 -32.85 24.93 32.19
CA ARG A 44 -31.85 26.00 32.03
C ARG A 44 -30.54 25.65 32.74
N VAL A 45 -30.62 25.00 33.89
CA VAL A 45 -29.44 24.52 34.64
C VAL A 45 -28.77 23.39 33.89
N ALA A 46 -29.51 22.41 33.38
CA ALA A 46 -28.98 21.33 32.53
C ALA A 46 -28.27 21.84 31.25
N LEU A 47 -28.86 22.85 30.57
CA LEU A 47 -28.26 23.48 29.39
C LEU A 47 -26.96 24.24 29.74
N ARG A 48 -26.88 24.89 30.91
CA ARG A 48 -25.63 25.52 31.38
C ARG A 48 -24.56 24.50 31.71
N PHE A 49 -24.92 23.39 32.37
CA PHE A 49 -23.98 22.29 32.62
C PHE A 49 -23.47 21.63 31.32
N ALA A 50 -24.36 21.43 30.34
CA ALA A 50 -23.97 20.92 29.02
C ALA A 50 -23.02 21.88 28.27
N GLY A 51 -23.27 23.20 28.38
CA GLY A 51 -22.37 24.22 27.81
C GLY A 51 -20.99 24.24 28.47
N ILE A 52 -20.94 24.15 29.81
CA ILE A 52 -19.67 24.07 30.57
C ILE A 52 -18.92 22.80 30.20
N LEU A 53 -19.60 21.67 30.12
CA LEU A 53 -18.99 20.38 29.70
C LEU A 53 -18.42 20.45 28.28
N LEU A 54 -19.18 21.07 27.36
CA LEU A 54 -18.70 21.29 25.98
C LEU A 54 -17.45 22.19 25.94
N LEU A 55 -17.45 23.29 26.71
CA LEU A 55 -16.29 24.18 26.83
C LEU A 55 -15.09 23.47 27.47
N PHE A 56 -15.32 22.62 28.45
CA PHE A 56 -14.28 21.83 29.09
C PHE A 56 -13.66 20.84 28.08
N PHE A 57 -14.47 20.11 27.33
CA PHE A 57 -13.97 19.21 26.28
C PHE A 57 -13.29 19.95 25.13
N LEU A 58 -13.79 21.15 24.78
CA LEU A 58 -13.13 21.99 23.78
C LEU A 58 -11.77 22.49 24.29
N ALA A 59 -11.71 22.93 25.55
CA ALA A 59 -10.46 23.36 26.20
C ALA A 59 -9.47 22.19 26.32
N LEU A 60 -9.94 21.00 26.70
CA LEU A 60 -9.14 19.78 26.74
C LEU A 60 -8.63 19.39 25.32
N PHE A 61 -9.48 19.49 24.32
CA PHE A 61 -9.11 19.27 22.91
C PHE A 61 -8.06 20.29 22.44
N LEU A 62 -8.25 21.58 22.74
CA LEU A 62 -7.29 22.63 22.42
C LEU A 62 -5.97 22.42 23.16
N PHE A 63 -6.04 22.10 24.45
CA PHE A 63 -4.86 21.75 25.24
C PHE A 63 -4.10 20.58 24.58
N TRP A 64 -4.79 19.48 24.31
CA TRP A 64 -4.18 18.31 23.65
C TRP A 64 -3.62 18.66 22.27
N ARG A 65 -4.33 19.50 21.50
CA ARG A 65 -3.94 19.91 20.14
C ARG A 65 -2.73 20.84 20.08
N PHE A 66 -2.62 21.77 21.05
CA PHE A 66 -1.60 22.83 21.04
C PHE A 66 -0.49 22.63 22.08
N VAL A 67 -0.78 22.00 23.20
CA VAL A 67 0.13 21.90 24.33
C VAL A 67 0.82 20.53 24.40
N SER A 68 0.11 19.43 24.11
CA SER A 68 0.68 18.09 24.19
C SER A 68 1.93 17.88 23.32
N PRO A 69 2.08 18.48 22.11
CA PRO A 69 3.30 18.35 21.32
C PRO A 69 4.57 18.91 21.98
N TYR A 70 4.41 19.77 22.99
CA TYR A 70 5.55 20.35 23.72
C TYR A 70 6.02 19.47 24.90
N PHE A 71 5.21 18.47 25.27
CA PHE A 71 5.57 17.49 26.29
C PHE A 71 6.11 16.21 25.61
N GLY A 72 7.26 15.72 26.08
CA GLY A 72 7.91 14.51 25.56
C GLY A 72 8.98 14.78 24.50
N LYS A 73 9.38 13.72 23.81
CA LYS A 73 10.42 13.81 22.76
C LYS A 73 9.93 14.66 21.59
N PRO A 74 10.74 15.63 21.13
CA PRO A 74 10.34 16.56 20.07
C PRO A 74 10.18 15.86 18.71
N TYR A 75 10.84 14.74 18.49
CA TYR A 75 10.82 13.97 17.24
C TYR A 75 10.15 12.61 17.43
N ARG A 76 9.52 12.10 16.37
CA ARG A 76 9.11 10.71 16.18
C ARG A 76 9.81 10.20 14.93
N THR A 77 10.60 9.15 15.08
CA THR A 77 11.34 8.54 13.97
C THR A 77 10.69 7.23 13.58
N ILE A 78 10.36 7.10 12.30
CA ILE A 78 9.70 5.91 11.74
C ILE A 78 10.63 5.30 10.70
N ALA A 79 10.93 4.01 10.86
CA ALA A 79 11.62 3.25 9.82
C ALA A 79 10.61 2.75 8.77
N ILE A 80 10.92 2.99 7.51
CA ILE A 80 10.09 2.61 6.37
C ILE A 80 10.85 1.59 5.53
N PHE A 81 10.27 0.40 5.37
CA PHE A 81 10.85 -0.68 4.58
C PHE A 81 9.96 -0.99 3.38
N GLY A 82 10.55 -0.99 2.19
CA GLY A 82 9.89 -1.48 0.97
C GLY A 82 10.43 -2.85 0.61
N LEU A 83 9.55 -3.85 0.61
CA LEU A 83 9.92 -5.25 0.43
C LEU A 83 9.78 -5.67 -1.03
N ASP A 84 10.83 -6.27 -1.57
CA ASP A 84 10.73 -7.03 -2.83
C ASP A 84 10.17 -8.42 -2.52
N ASN A 85 8.85 -8.51 -2.52
CA ASN A 85 8.13 -9.72 -2.11
C ASN A 85 7.47 -10.41 -3.31
N ARG A 86 8.27 -11.10 -4.11
CA ARG A 86 7.78 -11.91 -5.24
C ARG A 86 7.14 -13.23 -4.80
N GLU A 87 7.36 -13.64 -3.56
CA GLU A 87 6.91 -14.92 -3.02
C GLU A 87 5.82 -14.80 -1.93
N GLY A 88 5.28 -13.60 -1.70
CA GLY A 88 4.21 -13.37 -0.72
C GLY A 88 4.64 -13.42 0.76
N LYS A 89 5.94 -13.47 1.06
CA LYS A 89 6.47 -13.44 2.43
C LYS A 89 6.40 -12.03 3.01
N LYS A 90 5.73 -11.85 4.14
CA LYS A 90 5.56 -10.55 4.79
C LYS A 90 6.61 -10.24 5.88
N GLU A 91 7.46 -11.20 6.21
CA GLU A 91 8.46 -11.15 7.29
C GLU A 91 9.85 -11.54 6.80
N ALA A 92 10.64 -12.19 7.62
CA ALA A 92 11.98 -12.66 7.26
C ALA A 92 11.98 -13.48 5.95
N GLY A 93 13.06 -13.33 5.17
CA GLY A 93 13.22 -13.96 3.85
C GLY A 93 12.88 -13.04 2.67
N ALA A 94 12.43 -11.79 2.92
CA ALA A 94 12.32 -10.75 1.90
C ALA A 94 13.43 -9.71 2.06
N LEU A 95 14.08 -9.30 0.98
CA LEU A 95 15.03 -8.19 1.02
C LEU A 95 14.29 -6.85 1.09
N SER A 96 14.76 -5.95 1.96
CA SER A 96 14.28 -4.57 1.97
C SER A 96 15.02 -3.74 0.93
N ASP A 97 14.41 -3.60 -0.25
CA ASP A 97 14.99 -2.82 -1.35
C ASP A 97 14.85 -1.30 -1.14
N VAL A 98 13.98 -0.90 -0.23
CA VAL A 98 13.82 0.48 0.26
C VAL A 98 14.02 0.48 1.76
N ILE A 99 14.90 1.34 2.24
CA ILE A 99 15.10 1.63 3.66
C ILE A 99 15.10 3.14 3.80
N MET A 100 14.14 3.69 4.53
CA MET A 100 14.05 5.13 4.79
C MET A 100 13.79 5.40 6.26
N LEU A 101 14.29 6.52 6.73
CA LEU A 101 13.97 7.11 8.03
C LEU A 101 13.12 8.35 7.79
N ALA A 102 11.94 8.38 8.38
CA ALA A 102 11.10 9.56 8.44
C ALA A 102 11.18 10.14 9.85
N SER A 103 11.85 11.28 10.00
CA SER A 103 11.89 12.03 11.26
C SER A 103 10.85 13.12 11.24
N MET A 104 9.85 13.01 12.12
CA MET A 104 8.75 13.95 12.26
C MET A 104 8.98 14.84 13.47
N ASN A 105 9.14 16.13 13.26
CA ASN A 105 9.16 17.11 14.33
C ASN A 105 7.72 17.38 14.83
N LYS A 106 7.41 16.96 16.06
CA LYS A 106 6.06 17.08 16.65
C LYS A 106 5.63 18.54 16.89
N ARG A 107 6.60 19.46 16.96
CA ARG A 107 6.33 20.89 17.22
C ARG A 107 6.02 21.64 15.93
N THR A 108 6.86 21.48 14.91
CA THR A 108 6.72 22.19 13.63
C THR A 108 5.81 21.46 12.65
N GLY A 109 5.74 20.13 12.72
CA GLY A 109 5.09 19.28 11.73
C GLY A 109 5.99 18.99 10.51
N GLU A 110 7.26 19.40 10.54
CA GLU A 110 8.22 19.08 9.50
C GLU A 110 8.55 17.59 9.52
N ILE A 111 8.57 16.96 8.34
CA ILE A 111 8.98 15.59 8.14
C ILE A 111 10.22 15.59 7.24
N LYS A 112 11.35 15.13 7.76
CA LYS A 112 12.57 14.92 6.98
C LYS A 112 12.69 13.44 6.61
N LEU A 113 13.05 13.17 5.36
CA LEU A 113 13.22 11.81 4.84
C LEU A 113 14.69 11.55 4.52
N CYS A 114 15.26 10.53 5.13
CA CYS A 114 16.59 10.05 4.81
C CYS A 114 16.53 8.59 4.31
N SER A 115 16.92 8.35 3.06
CA SER A 115 17.06 7.00 2.54
C SER A 115 18.38 6.40 2.98
N VAL A 116 18.36 5.26 3.64
CA VAL A 116 19.57 4.45 3.89
C VAL A 116 19.80 3.56 2.68
N TYR A 117 20.91 3.72 1.99
CA TYR A 117 21.21 2.89 0.82
C TYR A 117 21.29 1.42 1.21
N ARG A 118 20.49 0.57 0.55
CA ARG A 118 20.37 -0.85 0.90
C ARG A 118 21.69 -1.60 0.91
N ASP A 119 22.64 -1.20 0.07
CA ASP A 119 23.95 -1.82 -0.07
C ASP A 119 25.01 -1.23 0.90
N THR A 120 24.59 -0.38 1.86
CA THR A 120 25.50 0.17 2.89
C THR A 120 26.08 -0.96 3.72
N TYR A 121 27.41 -1.02 3.79
CA TYR A 121 28.13 -1.99 4.60
C TYR A 121 28.02 -1.61 6.07
N ALA A 122 27.43 -2.49 6.87
CA ALA A 122 27.01 -2.23 8.23
C ALA A 122 27.07 -3.51 9.09
N GLU A 123 27.03 -3.35 10.38
CA GLU A 123 26.82 -4.43 11.34
C GLU A 123 25.32 -4.75 11.40
N ILE A 124 24.93 -6.00 11.13
CA ILE A 124 23.53 -6.34 10.84
C ILE A 124 22.80 -7.14 11.92
N ASP A 125 23.48 -7.74 12.89
CA ASP A 125 22.87 -8.68 13.83
C ASP A 125 23.20 -8.46 15.33
N GLY A 126 24.14 -7.57 15.66
CA GLY A 126 24.60 -7.35 17.03
C GLY A 126 25.68 -8.35 17.49
N ASN A 127 26.04 -9.30 16.66
CA ASN A 127 27.02 -10.34 16.94
C ASN A 127 28.36 -10.13 16.19
N GLY A 128 28.47 -8.98 15.51
CA GLY A 128 29.67 -8.65 14.74
C GLY A 128 29.61 -9.16 13.30
N THR A 129 28.43 -9.48 12.76
CA THR A 129 28.28 -9.84 11.37
C THR A 129 28.10 -8.57 10.52
N TYR A 130 29.00 -8.38 9.56
CA TYR A 130 29.00 -7.24 8.66
C TYR A 130 28.55 -7.66 7.27
N HIS A 131 27.49 -7.01 6.78
CA HIS A 131 26.90 -7.27 5.47
C HIS A 131 26.23 -6.00 4.91
N LYS A 132 25.49 -6.10 3.81
CA LYS A 132 24.64 -5.04 3.31
C LYS A 132 23.48 -4.80 4.27
N MET A 133 23.09 -3.56 4.50
CA MET A 133 22.04 -3.20 5.46
C MET A 133 20.70 -3.91 5.17
N ASN A 134 20.35 -4.13 3.90
CA ASN A 134 19.10 -4.82 3.53
C ASN A 134 19.06 -6.29 3.96
N GLU A 135 20.21 -6.93 4.20
CA GLU A 135 20.30 -8.31 4.67
C GLU A 135 19.78 -8.46 6.10
N ALA A 136 19.83 -7.41 6.91
CA ALA A 136 19.26 -7.43 8.26
C ALA A 136 17.77 -7.77 8.24
N TYR A 137 17.01 -7.21 7.27
CA TYR A 137 15.60 -7.53 7.12
C TYR A 137 15.37 -8.96 6.61
N PHE A 138 16.19 -9.41 5.68
CA PHE A 138 16.12 -10.78 5.15
C PHE A 138 16.32 -11.84 6.23
N LEU A 139 17.27 -11.62 7.13
CA LEU A 139 17.65 -12.60 8.18
C LEU A 139 16.66 -12.61 9.35
N GLY A 140 16.22 -11.44 9.83
CA GLY A 140 15.43 -11.36 11.05
C GLY A 140 14.24 -10.39 10.97
N GLY A 141 13.74 -10.10 9.75
CA GLY A 141 12.58 -9.25 9.55
C GLY A 141 12.77 -7.81 10.03
N HIS A 142 11.67 -7.17 10.34
CA HIS A 142 11.65 -5.79 10.78
C HIS A 142 12.41 -5.58 12.11
N GLU A 143 12.34 -6.54 13.03
CA GLU A 143 12.98 -6.41 14.34
C GLU A 143 14.52 -6.28 14.23
N GLN A 144 15.13 -7.16 13.45
CA GLN A 144 16.58 -7.12 13.24
C GLN A 144 16.97 -5.90 12.42
N ALA A 145 16.20 -5.53 11.40
CA ALA A 145 16.47 -4.35 10.57
C ALA A 145 16.41 -3.05 11.40
N VAL A 146 15.41 -2.90 12.27
CA VAL A 146 15.30 -1.75 13.17
C VAL A 146 16.50 -1.71 14.12
N LYS A 147 16.81 -2.81 14.79
CA LYS A 147 17.97 -2.88 15.69
C LYS A 147 19.31 -2.60 14.99
N ALA A 148 19.47 -3.06 13.74
CA ALA A 148 20.65 -2.77 12.94
C ALA A 148 20.75 -1.26 12.61
N LEU A 149 19.62 -0.63 12.22
CA LEU A 149 19.59 0.82 11.99
C LEU A 149 19.90 1.59 13.26
N GLU A 150 19.26 1.26 14.39
CA GLU A 150 19.51 1.93 15.67
C GLU A 150 20.99 1.83 16.09
N ARG A 151 21.60 0.66 15.96
CA ARG A 151 22.98 0.41 16.34
C ARG A 151 23.99 1.14 15.45
N ASN A 152 23.83 1.09 14.14
CA ASN A 152 24.78 1.71 13.21
C ASN A 152 24.63 3.23 13.14
N LEU A 153 23.41 3.75 13.39
CA LEU A 153 23.08 5.17 13.20
C LEU A 153 22.92 5.93 14.52
N ASP A 154 23.01 5.23 15.66
CA ASP A 154 22.83 5.77 17.00
C ASP A 154 21.53 6.57 17.17
N ILE A 155 20.48 6.12 16.51
CA ILE A 155 19.16 6.72 16.56
C ILE A 155 18.21 5.83 17.33
N ARG A 156 17.12 6.42 17.82
CA ARG A 156 15.97 5.65 18.31
C ARG A 156 14.87 5.66 17.25
N ILE A 157 14.40 4.48 16.92
CA ILE A 157 13.24 4.27 16.04
C ILE A 157 12.03 4.02 16.92
N ASP A 158 11.01 4.90 16.81
CA ASP A 158 9.78 4.80 17.60
C ASP A 158 8.79 3.81 16.99
N ASP A 159 8.77 3.73 15.66
CA ASP A 159 7.88 2.85 14.91
C ASP A 159 8.52 2.36 13.61
N TYR A 160 7.94 1.29 13.06
CA TYR A 160 8.28 0.85 11.71
C TYR A 160 7.03 0.65 10.86
N VAL A 161 7.23 0.71 9.55
CA VAL A 161 6.23 0.37 8.53
C VAL A 161 6.90 -0.36 7.38
N SER A 162 6.45 -1.57 7.08
CA SER A 162 6.92 -2.37 5.95
C SER A 162 5.83 -2.50 4.91
N PHE A 163 6.13 -2.10 3.67
CA PHE A 163 5.21 -2.10 2.54
C PHE A 163 5.63 -3.10 1.48
N THR A 164 4.65 -3.79 0.90
CA THR A 164 4.82 -4.47 -0.38
C THR A 164 4.59 -3.49 -1.54
N TRP A 165 5.02 -3.84 -2.74
CA TRP A 165 4.74 -3.02 -3.93
C TRP A 165 3.23 -2.90 -4.19
N ALA A 166 2.46 -3.96 -3.92
CA ALA A 166 1.00 -3.94 -4.03
C ALA A 166 0.37 -2.93 -3.06
N ALA A 167 0.84 -2.89 -1.80
CA ALA A 167 0.36 -1.93 -0.81
C ALA A 167 0.59 -0.49 -1.25
N VAL A 168 1.81 -0.17 -1.73
CA VAL A 168 2.15 1.17 -2.24
C VAL A 168 1.29 1.53 -3.44
N ALA A 169 1.14 0.60 -4.41
CA ALA A 169 0.33 0.84 -5.60
C ALA A 169 -1.14 1.10 -5.25
N LYS A 170 -1.74 0.30 -4.37
CA LYS A 170 -3.11 0.52 -3.88
C LYS A 170 -3.26 1.87 -3.18
N GLY A 171 -2.30 2.22 -2.31
CA GLY A 171 -2.30 3.50 -1.60
C GLY A 171 -2.27 4.70 -2.53
N ILE A 172 -1.36 4.73 -3.51
CA ILE A 172 -1.24 5.80 -4.48
C ILE A 172 -2.49 5.88 -5.37
N SER A 173 -3.00 4.75 -5.88
CA SER A 173 -4.23 4.71 -6.67
C SER A 173 -5.44 5.20 -5.87
N ALA A 174 -5.55 4.80 -4.60
CA ALA A 174 -6.62 5.25 -3.71
C ALA A 174 -6.54 6.76 -3.41
N LEU A 175 -5.34 7.36 -3.41
CA LEU A 175 -5.16 8.82 -3.32
C LEU A 175 -5.51 9.55 -4.63
N GLY A 176 -5.71 8.82 -5.73
CA GLY A 176 -6.02 9.37 -7.04
C GLY A 176 -4.80 9.57 -7.94
N GLY A 177 -3.74 8.78 -7.73
CA GLY A 177 -2.53 8.85 -8.53
C GLY A 177 -1.62 10.05 -8.23
N VAL A 178 -0.50 10.14 -8.94
CA VAL A 178 0.48 11.23 -8.81
C VAL A 178 0.85 11.79 -10.18
N ASP A 179 1.12 13.10 -10.22
CA ASP A 179 1.55 13.77 -11.44
C ASP A 179 3.08 13.86 -11.45
N LEU A 180 3.73 13.37 -12.51
CA LEU A 180 5.18 13.26 -12.58
C LEU A 180 5.67 13.44 -14.02
N GLU A 181 6.76 14.17 -14.18
CA GLU A 181 7.45 14.36 -15.44
C GLU A 181 8.51 13.27 -15.63
N LEU A 182 8.46 12.59 -16.76
CA LEU A 182 9.40 11.55 -17.17
C LEU A 182 10.38 12.09 -18.21
N SER A 183 11.67 11.85 -18.01
CA SER A 183 12.66 12.05 -19.08
C SER A 183 12.50 10.98 -20.18
N ASP A 184 13.10 11.21 -21.35
CA ASP A 184 13.12 10.26 -22.45
C ASP A 184 13.75 8.91 -22.05
N ALA A 185 14.78 8.92 -21.20
CA ALA A 185 15.42 7.71 -20.73
C ALA A 185 14.52 6.95 -19.75
N GLU A 186 13.82 7.65 -18.86
CA GLU A 186 12.84 7.05 -17.95
C GLU A 186 11.66 6.46 -18.72
N PHE A 187 11.13 7.19 -19.69
CA PHE A 187 10.05 6.69 -20.55
C PHE A 187 10.45 5.45 -21.34
N TYR A 188 11.66 5.41 -21.87
CA TYR A 188 12.16 4.26 -22.63
C TYR A 188 12.08 2.94 -21.84
N TYR A 189 12.34 3.00 -20.54
CA TYR A 189 12.37 1.78 -19.71
C TYR A 189 11.07 1.53 -18.93
N ILE A 190 10.29 2.57 -18.60
CA ILE A 190 9.22 2.44 -17.60
C ILE A 190 8.14 1.42 -17.99
N ASN A 191 7.80 1.32 -19.28
CA ASN A 191 6.74 0.43 -19.74
C ASN A 191 7.09 -1.06 -19.54
N ALA A 192 8.37 -1.42 -19.61
CA ALA A 192 8.82 -2.77 -19.25
C ALA A 192 8.67 -3.03 -17.73
N PHE A 193 8.99 -2.02 -16.91
CA PHE A 193 8.81 -2.11 -15.46
C PHE A 193 7.34 -2.13 -15.06
N ILE A 194 6.45 -1.44 -15.77
CA ILE A 194 4.99 -1.52 -15.58
C ILE A 194 4.53 -2.97 -15.82
N THR A 195 4.92 -3.57 -16.94
CA THR A 195 4.58 -4.98 -17.23
C THR A 195 5.05 -5.92 -16.13
N GLU A 196 6.31 -5.78 -15.68
CA GLU A 196 6.87 -6.60 -14.58
C GLU A 196 6.12 -6.36 -13.26
N THR A 197 5.75 -5.11 -12.96
CA THR A 197 5.03 -4.77 -11.73
C THR A 197 3.60 -5.30 -11.75
N VAL A 198 2.90 -5.22 -12.88
CA VAL A 198 1.58 -5.86 -13.07
C VAL A 198 1.66 -7.35 -12.83
N GLN A 199 2.66 -8.04 -13.43
CA GLN A 199 2.84 -9.48 -13.25
C GLN A 199 3.14 -9.87 -11.81
N SER A 200 3.97 -9.09 -11.11
CA SER A 200 4.36 -9.39 -9.72
C SER A 200 3.30 -9.05 -8.69
N THR A 201 2.43 -8.06 -8.94
CA THR A 201 1.40 -7.61 -7.99
C THR A 201 0.01 -8.15 -8.30
N GLY A 202 -0.23 -8.57 -9.54
CA GLY A 202 -1.56 -8.94 -10.03
C GLY A 202 -2.52 -7.75 -10.21
N ILE A 203 -2.06 -6.51 -9.99
CA ILE A 203 -2.88 -5.30 -10.13
C ILE A 203 -2.76 -4.80 -11.57
N PRO A 204 -3.88 -4.64 -12.31
CA PRO A 204 -3.85 -4.19 -13.69
C PRO A 204 -3.42 -2.73 -13.81
N SER A 205 -2.70 -2.40 -14.88
CA SER A 205 -2.33 -1.05 -15.29
C SER A 205 -2.04 -1.00 -16.79
N VAL A 206 -1.89 0.19 -17.33
CA VAL A 206 -1.60 0.42 -18.74
C VAL A 206 -0.22 1.05 -18.94
N HIS A 207 0.34 0.91 -20.14
CA HIS A 207 1.58 1.57 -20.51
C HIS A 207 1.39 3.09 -20.65
N LEU A 208 2.43 3.85 -20.35
CA LEU A 208 2.45 5.29 -20.55
C LEU A 208 2.68 5.60 -22.04
N PRO A 209 2.03 6.66 -22.57
CA PRO A 209 2.06 6.95 -24.01
C PRO A 209 3.27 7.76 -24.47
N HIS A 210 3.89 8.58 -23.60
CA HIS A 210 4.97 9.49 -23.97
C HIS A 210 5.86 9.86 -22.77
N ALA A 211 7.02 10.45 -23.05
CA ALA A 211 7.83 11.18 -22.07
C ALA A 211 7.16 12.52 -21.68
N GLY A 212 7.71 13.23 -20.70
CA GLY A 212 7.15 14.47 -20.17
C GLY A 212 6.13 14.23 -19.08
N MET A 213 5.21 15.18 -18.90
CA MET A 213 4.23 15.13 -17.80
C MET A 213 3.20 14.03 -18.02
N ASN A 214 3.06 13.17 -17.03
CA ASN A 214 2.08 12.08 -16.99
C ASN A 214 1.38 12.05 -15.64
N HIS A 215 0.11 11.61 -15.64
CA HIS A 215 -0.62 11.25 -14.45
C HIS A 215 -0.46 9.74 -14.24
N LEU A 216 0.26 9.34 -13.20
CA LEU A 216 0.60 7.96 -12.91
C LEU A 216 -0.40 7.35 -11.93
N ASP A 217 -0.92 6.17 -12.26
CA ASP A 217 -1.57 5.30 -11.28
C ASP A 217 -0.55 4.69 -10.31
N GLY A 218 -1.02 3.90 -9.33
CA GLY A 218 -0.12 3.33 -8.32
C GLY A 218 0.90 2.35 -8.88
N ILE A 219 0.55 1.54 -9.88
CA ILE A 219 1.48 0.60 -10.53
C ILE A 219 2.54 1.35 -11.31
N GLN A 220 2.16 2.37 -12.06
CA GLN A 220 3.08 3.22 -12.83
C GLN A 220 4.04 3.97 -11.89
N ALA A 221 3.52 4.51 -10.77
CA ALA A 221 4.34 5.19 -9.76
C ALA A 221 5.34 4.24 -9.06
N VAL A 222 4.91 3.03 -8.70
CA VAL A 222 5.81 1.98 -8.17
C VAL A 222 6.85 1.60 -9.21
N SER A 223 6.46 1.43 -10.47
CA SER A 223 7.37 1.11 -11.57
C SER A 223 8.42 2.18 -11.79
N TYR A 224 8.04 3.48 -11.66
CA TYR A 224 8.98 4.57 -11.67
C TYR A 224 10.01 4.49 -10.53
N GLY A 225 9.58 4.18 -9.31
CA GLY A 225 10.47 3.97 -8.16
C GLY A 225 11.37 2.73 -8.28
N ARG A 226 11.08 1.82 -9.22
CA ARG A 226 11.87 0.63 -9.51
C ARG A 226 12.85 0.80 -10.67
N LEU A 227 12.73 1.88 -11.44
CA LEU A 227 13.60 2.13 -12.59
C LEU A 227 15.07 2.03 -12.22
N ARG A 228 15.79 1.27 -13.01
CA ARG A 228 17.25 1.09 -13.03
C ARG A 228 17.64 0.76 -14.44
N LEU A 229 18.84 0.63 -14.82
CA LEU A 229 19.38 0.33 -16.15
C LEU A 229 19.90 1.57 -16.88
N MET A 230 19.39 2.74 -16.62
CA MET A 230 19.81 4.00 -17.27
C MET A 230 20.79 4.82 -16.42
N ASP A 231 20.86 4.51 -15.09
CA ASP A 231 21.65 5.25 -14.11
C ASP A 231 22.02 4.37 -12.90
N THR A 232 22.31 4.98 -11.76
CA THR A 232 22.81 4.32 -10.54
C THR A 232 21.66 3.91 -9.59
N ASP A 233 21.98 3.05 -8.61
CA ASP A 233 21.05 2.72 -7.52
C ASP A 233 20.72 3.94 -6.64
N PHE A 234 21.61 4.93 -6.56
CA PHE A 234 21.34 6.20 -5.89
C PHE A 234 20.19 6.99 -6.57
N ASN A 235 20.16 7.02 -7.90
CA ASN A 235 19.07 7.66 -8.66
C ASN A 235 17.74 6.91 -8.45
N ARG A 236 17.75 5.58 -8.39
CA ARG A 236 16.56 4.80 -8.04
C ARG A 236 16.02 5.22 -6.67
N THR A 237 16.90 5.32 -5.67
CA THR A 237 16.52 5.75 -4.32
C THR A 237 15.96 7.18 -4.32
N ALA A 238 16.50 8.08 -5.14
CA ALA A 238 15.95 9.44 -5.32
C ALA A 238 14.53 9.40 -5.93
N ARG A 239 14.27 8.53 -6.92
CA ARG A 239 12.93 8.33 -7.47
C ARG A 239 11.93 7.81 -6.42
N GLN A 240 12.36 6.89 -5.55
CA GLN A 240 11.52 6.40 -4.45
C GLN A 240 11.13 7.53 -3.50
N ARG A 241 12.09 8.40 -3.11
CA ARG A 241 11.78 9.60 -2.32
C ARG A 241 10.82 10.53 -3.06
N LYS A 242 11.01 10.75 -4.36
CA LYS A 242 10.11 11.59 -5.18
C LYS A 242 8.68 11.06 -5.20
N VAL A 243 8.49 9.76 -5.41
CA VAL A 243 7.15 9.12 -5.37
C VAL A 243 6.51 9.30 -4.00
N LEU A 244 7.25 9.04 -2.91
CA LEU A 244 6.74 9.21 -1.55
C LEU A 244 6.37 10.68 -1.27
N SER A 245 7.19 11.64 -1.71
CA SER A 245 6.91 13.07 -1.56
C SER A 245 5.61 13.48 -2.28
N LEU A 246 5.42 13.03 -3.52
CA LEU A 246 4.19 13.29 -4.29
C LEU A 246 2.96 12.64 -3.65
N ALA A 247 3.11 11.42 -3.14
CA ALA A 247 2.03 10.74 -2.41
C ALA A 247 1.67 11.47 -1.11
N MET A 248 2.65 12.00 -0.37
CA MET A 248 2.40 12.83 0.83
C MET A 248 1.66 14.13 0.49
N GLU A 249 2.01 14.79 -0.60
CA GLU A 249 1.28 16.00 -1.06
C GLU A 249 -0.17 15.69 -1.43
N LYS A 250 -0.41 14.57 -2.12
CA LYS A 250 -1.78 14.10 -2.43
C LYS A 250 -2.54 13.74 -1.15
N ALA A 251 -1.90 13.04 -0.20
CA ALA A 251 -2.48 12.70 1.09
C ALA A 251 -2.88 13.96 1.88
N LYS A 252 -2.03 14.98 1.92
CA LYS A 252 -2.32 16.26 2.57
C LYS A 252 -3.57 16.93 1.99
N LYS A 253 -3.78 16.86 0.68
CA LYS A 253 -4.92 17.44 -0.03
C LYS A 253 -6.20 16.58 0.10
N ALA A 254 -6.06 15.29 0.37
CA ALA A 254 -7.18 14.33 0.38
C ALA A 254 -8.13 14.48 1.59
N GLY A 255 -7.63 15.03 2.68
CA GLY A 255 -8.40 15.18 3.93
C GLY A 255 -8.57 13.88 4.73
N PRO A 256 -9.01 13.98 6.00
CA PRO A 256 -8.97 12.87 6.93
C PRO A 256 -9.90 11.70 6.58
N LEU A 257 -11.07 11.96 6.01
CA LEU A 257 -12.02 10.90 5.62
C LEU A 257 -11.47 10.05 4.46
N LYS A 258 -10.87 10.70 3.47
CA LYS A 258 -10.24 9.99 2.35
C LYS A 258 -9.05 9.17 2.84
N LEU A 259 -8.22 9.73 3.74
CA LEU A 259 -7.10 9.01 4.34
C LEU A 259 -7.53 7.79 5.16
N ALA A 260 -8.63 7.88 5.89
CA ALA A 260 -9.21 6.73 6.59
C ALA A 260 -9.61 5.62 5.60
N SER A 261 -10.23 5.98 4.48
CA SER A 261 -10.57 5.02 3.41
C SER A 261 -9.33 4.38 2.78
N VAL A 262 -8.26 5.16 2.55
CA VAL A 262 -6.99 4.65 2.05
C VAL A 262 -6.36 3.68 3.05
N ALA A 263 -6.34 4.04 4.33
CA ALA A 263 -5.79 3.20 5.39
C ALA A 263 -6.47 1.82 5.44
N VAL A 264 -7.81 1.77 5.39
CA VAL A 264 -8.57 0.50 5.37
C VAL A 264 -8.16 -0.40 4.20
N GLN A 265 -7.85 0.17 3.03
CA GLN A 265 -7.44 -0.59 1.85
C GLN A 265 -5.99 -1.07 1.90
N VAL A 266 -5.11 -0.32 2.55
CA VAL A 266 -3.66 -0.56 2.54
C VAL A 266 -3.18 -1.35 3.75
N LEU A 267 -3.75 -1.10 4.95
CA LEU A 267 -3.31 -1.70 6.21
C LEU A 267 -3.24 -3.23 6.21
N PRO A 268 -4.14 -3.99 5.55
CA PRO A 268 -4.03 -5.45 5.50
C PRO A 268 -2.75 -5.96 4.83
N GLU A 269 -2.11 -5.13 4.01
CA GLU A 269 -0.88 -5.47 3.26
C GLU A 269 0.39 -4.83 3.85
N VAL A 270 0.25 -4.14 4.97
CA VAL A 270 1.33 -3.44 5.68
C VAL A 270 1.64 -4.17 6.97
N SER A 271 2.93 -4.34 7.28
CA SER A 271 3.39 -4.74 8.61
C SER A 271 3.88 -3.49 9.35
N THR A 272 3.40 -3.27 10.58
CA THR A 272 3.74 -2.04 11.32
C THR A 272 3.56 -2.23 12.82
N SER A 273 4.34 -1.49 13.61
CA SER A 273 4.15 -1.36 15.06
C SER A 273 3.02 -0.38 15.42
N MET A 274 2.60 0.48 14.49
CA MET A 274 1.58 1.49 14.73
C MET A 274 0.19 0.86 14.80
N ASN A 275 -0.61 1.29 15.76
CA ASN A 275 -2.02 0.89 15.92
C ASN A 275 -2.98 1.87 15.23
N MET A 276 -4.28 1.54 15.19
CA MET A 276 -5.31 2.38 14.56
C MET A 276 -5.43 3.78 15.18
N ALA A 277 -5.12 3.94 16.48
CA ALA A 277 -5.14 5.25 17.11
C ALA A 277 -4.00 6.14 16.61
N ASP A 278 -2.83 5.56 16.36
CA ASP A 278 -1.69 6.26 15.75
C ASP A 278 -2.05 6.77 14.36
N PHE A 279 -2.59 5.91 13.50
CA PHE A 279 -3.04 6.31 12.16
C PHE A 279 -4.12 7.38 12.18
N THR A 280 -5.10 7.26 13.08
CA THR A 280 -6.16 8.26 13.25
C THR A 280 -5.58 9.60 13.71
N SER A 281 -4.63 9.59 14.65
CA SER A 281 -3.93 10.79 15.12
C SER A 281 -3.13 11.46 13.99
N LEU A 282 -2.39 10.68 13.21
CA LEU A 282 -1.64 11.18 12.05
C LEU A 282 -2.57 11.78 10.99
N ALA A 283 -3.66 11.07 10.67
CA ALA A 283 -4.65 11.55 9.69
C ALA A 283 -5.34 12.84 10.15
N ALA A 284 -5.71 12.95 11.43
CA ALA A 284 -6.30 14.16 12.00
C ALA A 284 -5.36 15.37 11.95
N GLN A 285 -4.06 15.13 11.97
CA GLN A 285 -3.04 16.18 11.97
C GLN A 285 -2.38 16.38 10.59
N VAL A 286 -2.85 15.69 9.54
CA VAL A 286 -2.21 15.69 8.21
C VAL A 286 -1.97 17.09 7.65
N GLY A 287 -2.87 18.04 7.93
CA GLY A 287 -2.72 19.44 7.50
C GLY A 287 -1.54 20.20 8.13
N ARG A 288 -1.01 19.73 9.27
CA ARG A 288 0.18 20.32 9.91
C ARG A 288 1.47 19.84 9.27
N TYR A 289 1.46 18.62 8.75
CA TYR A 289 2.69 18.01 8.26
C TYR A 289 3.08 18.60 6.91
N HIS A 290 4.38 18.85 6.77
CA HIS A 290 4.98 19.28 5.52
C HIS A 290 6.33 18.58 5.36
N LEU A 291 6.65 18.29 4.12
CA LEU A 291 7.92 17.70 3.77
C LEU A 291 9.01 18.77 3.87
N GLY A 292 10.04 18.50 4.66
CA GLY A 292 11.29 19.25 4.70
C GLY A 292 12.32 18.67 3.74
N GLU A 293 13.57 18.73 4.13
CA GLU A 293 14.68 18.21 3.35
C GLU A 293 14.60 16.68 3.18
N THR A 294 15.12 16.21 2.04
CA THR A 294 15.28 14.79 1.78
C THR A 294 16.71 14.48 1.41
N GLY A 295 17.27 13.38 1.91
CA GLY A 295 18.66 13.02 1.69
C GLY A 295 18.89 11.51 1.59
N GLY A 296 20.13 11.14 1.37
CA GLY A 296 20.57 9.73 1.32
C GLY A 296 21.78 9.47 2.19
N PHE A 297 21.68 8.45 3.03
CA PHE A 297 22.75 7.99 3.92
C PHE A 297 23.46 6.75 3.33
N PRO A 298 24.80 6.68 3.36
CA PRO A 298 25.75 7.67 3.85
C PRO A 298 25.86 8.91 2.94
N PHE A 299 26.02 10.10 3.54
CA PHE A 299 26.25 11.35 2.81
C PHE A 299 27.61 11.35 2.13
N ALA A 300 28.68 11.17 2.91
CA ALA A 300 30.02 10.94 2.42
C ALA A 300 30.23 9.45 2.20
N ARG A 301 30.38 9.03 0.95
CA ARG A 301 30.40 7.61 0.58
C ARG A 301 31.33 7.29 -0.59
N THR A 302 31.72 6.03 -0.65
CA THR A 302 32.35 5.43 -1.83
C THR A 302 31.77 4.03 -2.06
N THR A 303 31.98 3.47 -3.24
CA THR A 303 31.62 2.10 -3.54
C THR A 303 32.85 1.23 -3.62
N LYS A 304 32.80 0.06 -2.98
CA LYS A 304 33.90 -0.89 -2.98
C LYS A 304 33.40 -2.33 -3.06
N LYS A 305 34.28 -3.20 -3.50
CA LYS A 305 34.06 -4.64 -3.42
C LYS A 305 34.73 -5.19 -2.18
N ILE A 306 33.92 -5.68 -1.22
CA ILE A 306 34.42 -6.40 -0.05
C ILE A 306 34.12 -7.89 -0.23
N ARG A 307 35.16 -8.73 -0.31
CA ARG A 307 35.03 -10.12 -0.73
C ARG A 307 34.35 -10.22 -2.09
N LYS A 308 33.07 -10.74 -2.16
CA LYS A 308 32.29 -10.86 -3.39
C LYS A 308 31.14 -9.85 -3.47
N MET A 309 30.98 -8.98 -2.46
CA MET A 309 29.87 -8.03 -2.35
C MET A 309 30.28 -6.65 -2.87
N ASP A 310 29.50 -6.10 -3.78
CA ASP A 310 29.57 -4.68 -4.09
C ASP A 310 28.77 -3.91 -3.04
N VAL A 311 29.45 -3.04 -2.29
CA VAL A 311 28.91 -2.35 -1.12
C VAL A 311 29.16 -0.84 -1.17
N VAL A 312 28.29 -0.09 -0.50
CA VAL A 312 28.45 1.33 -0.22
C VAL A 312 29.15 1.48 1.13
N ILE A 313 30.30 2.13 1.14
CA ILE A 313 31.10 2.35 2.32
C ILE A 313 30.90 3.78 2.81
N PRO A 314 30.45 4.01 4.05
CA PRO A 314 30.47 5.34 4.68
C PRO A 314 31.91 5.80 4.90
N ALA A 315 32.21 7.05 4.60
CA ALA A 315 33.55 7.60 4.66
C ALA A 315 33.68 8.81 5.63
N THR A 316 33.70 8.61 6.95
CA THR A 316 33.59 7.41 7.80
C THR A 316 32.17 7.21 8.30
N LEU A 317 31.88 6.11 9.04
CA LEU A 317 30.56 5.96 9.66
C LEU A 317 30.32 7.06 10.70
N GLU A 318 31.27 7.33 11.59
CA GLU A 318 31.17 8.36 12.62
C GLU A 318 30.77 9.72 12.03
N SER A 319 31.49 10.22 11.02
CA SER A 319 31.22 11.52 10.41
C SER A 319 29.84 11.56 9.75
N ASN A 320 29.43 10.46 9.12
CA ASN A 320 28.11 10.35 8.51
C ASN A 320 26.98 10.30 9.56
N VAL A 321 27.20 9.70 10.72
CA VAL A 321 26.20 9.66 11.79
C VAL A 321 26.06 11.03 12.45
N VAL A 322 27.16 11.78 12.66
CA VAL A 322 27.08 13.19 13.11
C VAL A 322 26.22 14.01 12.15
N GLU A 323 26.47 13.88 10.86
CA GLU A 323 25.69 14.60 9.85
C GLU A 323 24.22 14.14 9.79
N LEU A 324 23.95 12.84 10.01
CA LEU A 324 22.60 12.31 10.09
C LEU A 324 21.81 12.92 11.25
N HIS A 325 22.43 13.08 12.43
CA HIS A 325 21.79 13.71 13.58
C HIS A 325 21.51 15.19 13.34
N GLN A 326 22.47 15.90 12.72
CA GLN A 326 22.25 17.28 12.28
C GLN A 326 21.11 17.36 11.25
N PHE A 327 21.09 16.44 10.28
CA PHE A 327 20.05 16.41 9.23
C PHE A 327 18.68 16.10 9.83
N LEU A 328 18.52 15.02 10.60
CA LEU A 328 17.21 14.58 11.10
C LEU A 328 16.66 15.44 12.23
N TYR A 329 17.55 15.88 13.14
CA TYR A 329 17.15 16.45 14.43
C TYR A 329 17.66 17.89 14.64
N GLY A 330 18.52 18.40 13.76
CA GLY A 330 19.15 19.70 13.93
C GLY A 330 20.18 19.71 15.10
N ASP A 331 20.66 18.52 15.52
CA ASP A 331 21.57 18.38 16.64
C ASP A 331 23.02 18.47 16.16
N SER A 332 23.59 19.68 16.25
CA SER A 332 25.00 19.94 15.95
C SER A 332 25.96 19.56 17.09
N SER A 333 25.43 19.19 18.25
CA SER A 333 26.22 18.84 19.43
C SER A 333 26.39 17.32 19.62
N TYR A 334 25.77 16.53 18.73
CA TYR A 334 25.81 15.09 18.82
C TYR A 334 27.24 14.53 18.72
N THR A 335 27.57 13.59 19.59
CA THR A 335 28.84 12.86 19.58
C THR A 335 28.56 11.36 19.45
N PRO A 336 29.24 10.66 18.51
CA PRO A 336 29.01 9.23 18.27
C PRO A 336 29.24 8.38 19.52
N SER A 337 28.40 7.41 19.77
CA SER A 337 28.53 6.45 20.84
C SER A 337 29.76 5.54 20.61
N SER A 338 30.21 4.90 21.67
CA SER A 338 31.31 3.92 21.58
C SER A 338 31.00 2.77 20.62
N GLU A 339 29.72 2.42 20.46
CA GLU A 339 29.33 1.37 19.52
C GLU A 339 29.46 1.84 18.06
N VAL A 340 29.03 3.06 17.74
CA VAL A 340 29.23 3.63 16.38
C VAL A 340 30.73 3.76 16.09
N GLN A 341 31.54 4.21 17.06
CA GLN A 341 32.99 4.30 16.88
C GLN A 341 33.64 2.94 16.62
N LYS A 342 33.23 1.89 17.34
CA LYS A 342 33.70 0.51 17.14
C LYS A 342 33.33 -0.01 15.75
N ILE A 343 32.07 0.18 15.32
CA ILE A 343 31.60 -0.22 13.99
C ILE A 343 32.33 0.57 12.90
N SER A 344 32.52 1.88 13.08
CA SER A 344 33.28 2.75 12.17
C SER A 344 34.71 2.29 11.98
N SER A 345 35.39 1.95 13.09
CA SER A 345 36.76 1.45 13.08
C SER A 345 36.88 0.12 12.30
N HIS A 346 35.94 -0.80 12.52
CA HIS A 346 35.89 -2.07 11.79
C HIS A 346 35.64 -1.85 10.27
N ILE A 347 34.70 -1.00 9.91
CA ILE A 347 34.43 -0.68 8.51
C ILE A 347 35.67 -0.06 7.85
N ALA A 348 36.33 0.87 8.54
CA ALA A 348 37.53 1.53 8.05
C ALA A 348 38.72 0.55 7.88
N GLU A 349 38.87 -0.41 8.77
CA GLU A 349 39.91 -1.46 8.70
C GLU A 349 39.65 -2.38 7.50
N VAL A 350 38.45 -2.95 7.38
CA VAL A 350 38.10 -3.93 6.34
C VAL A 350 38.01 -3.27 4.95
N SER A 351 37.51 -2.07 4.86
CA SER A 351 37.35 -1.35 3.58
C SER A 351 38.64 -0.60 3.17
N GLY A 352 39.51 -0.26 4.10
CA GLY A 352 40.64 0.65 3.89
C GLY A 352 40.23 2.13 3.72
N VAL A 353 38.97 2.48 3.94
CA VAL A 353 38.46 3.87 3.87
C VAL A 353 38.54 4.47 5.26
N LYS A 354 39.67 5.14 5.56
CA LYS A 354 39.97 5.68 6.88
C LYS A 354 39.81 7.20 7.00
N LYS A 355 39.56 7.89 5.88
CA LYS A 355 39.46 9.34 5.85
C LYS A 355 38.02 9.78 5.59
N VAL A 356 37.62 10.87 6.22
CA VAL A 356 36.45 11.57 5.89
C VAL A 356 36.55 12.12 4.46
N LEU A 357 35.56 11.84 3.64
CA LEU A 357 35.44 12.38 2.29
C LEU A 357 34.40 13.50 2.29
N PRO A 358 34.43 14.40 1.30
CA PRO A 358 33.31 15.31 1.10
C PRO A 358 32.03 14.54 0.81
N ASN A 359 30.90 15.15 1.12
CA ASN A 359 29.60 14.58 0.79
C ASN A 359 29.50 14.34 -0.71
N ALA A 360 28.98 13.20 -1.07
CA ALA A 360 28.71 12.93 -2.47
C ALA A 360 27.56 13.82 -2.96
N GLU A 361 27.66 14.30 -4.19
CA GLU A 361 26.57 15.07 -4.78
C GLU A 361 25.24 14.31 -4.70
N GLU A 362 24.18 15.02 -4.34
CA GLU A 362 22.83 14.49 -4.38
C GLU A 362 22.43 14.20 -5.83
N VAL A 363 22.06 12.97 -6.07
CA VAL A 363 21.61 12.54 -7.40
C VAL A 363 20.14 12.88 -7.58
N GLY A 364 19.83 13.59 -8.67
CA GLY A 364 18.47 13.95 -9.04
C GLY A 364 17.69 12.82 -9.71
N THR A 365 16.44 13.13 -10.00
CA THR A 365 15.56 12.34 -10.88
C THR A 365 15.48 13.00 -12.25
N GLY A 366 14.95 12.30 -13.26
CA GLY A 366 14.79 12.85 -14.62
C GLY A 366 16.07 12.77 -15.48
N GLY A 367 17.16 12.19 -14.95
CA GLY A 367 18.39 11.94 -15.68
C GLY A 367 18.47 10.52 -16.25
N GLY A 368 19.69 10.15 -16.63
CA GLY A 368 20.01 8.84 -17.16
C GLY A 368 20.13 8.78 -18.67
N THR A 369 20.66 7.68 -19.18
CA THR A 369 20.86 7.45 -20.60
C THR A 369 20.43 6.08 -21.02
N VAL A 370 19.81 5.95 -22.19
CA VAL A 370 19.48 4.64 -22.77
C VAL A 370 20.76 3.93 -23.15
N ARG A 371 20.96 2.72 -22.67
CA ARG A 371 22.15 1.91 -22.98
C ARG A 371 22.23 1.65 -24.49
N LYS A 372 23.41 1.83 -25.08
CA LYS A 372 23.63 1.62 -26.53
C LYS A 372 23.11 0.26 -27.04
N LYS A 373 23.24 -0.81 -26.24
CA LYS A 373 22.72 -2.15 -26.60
C LYS A 373 21.19 -2.19 -26.64
N ASP A 374 20.53 -1.48 -25.75
CA ASP A 374 19.07 -1.45 -25.64
C ASP A 374 18.47 -0.53 -26.72
N ALA A 375 19.11 0.61 -27.00
CA ALA A 375 18.75 1.48 -28.10
C ALA A 375 18.83 0.79 -29.48
N ARG A 376 19.81 -0.12 -29.67
CA ARG A 376 19.91 -0.95 -30.90
C ARG A 376 18.76 -1.96 -30.98
N LYS A 377 18.37 -2.61 -29.86
CA LYS A 377 17.23 -3.51 -29.82
C LYS A 377 15.92 -2.80 -30.10
N GLY A 378 15.69 -1.62 -29.49
CA GLY A 378 14.51 -0.79 -29.75
C GLY A 378 14.36 -0.43 -31.23
N LYS A 379 15.44 0.02 -31.88
CA LYS A 379 15.44 0.31 -33.34
C LYS A 379 15.16 -0.94 -34.18
N ALA A 380 15.65 -2.12 -33.77
CA ALA A 380 15.38 -3.38 -34.47
C ALA A 380 13.91 -3.81 -34.35
N VAL A 381 13.31 -3.65 -33.17
CA VAL A 381 11.88 -3.92 -32.92
C VAL A 381 11.00 -2.94 -33.70
N GLU A 382 11.32 -1.65 -33.63
CA GLU A 382 10.57 -0.61 -34.37
C GLU A 382 10.65 -0.81 -35.90
N SER A 383 11.81 -1.22 -36.40
CA SER A 383 11.96 -1.58 -37.83
C SER A 383 11.15 -2.81 -38.22
N THR A 384 11.05 -3.78 -37.32
CA THR A 384 10.27 -5.02 -37.55
C THR A 384 8.75 -4.74 -37.47
N GLU A 385 8.31 -3.88 -36.54
CA GLU A 385 6.90 -3.46 -36.46
C GLU A 385 6.49 -2.57 -37.63
N LYS A 386 7.35 -1.63 -38.07
CA LYS A 386 7.11 -0.85 -39.29
C LYS A 386 7.04 -1.74 -40.53
N SER A 387 7.89 -2.78 -40.60
CA SER A 387 7.86 -3.78 -41.69
C SER A 387 6.60 -4.63 -41.65
N LYS A 388 6.13 -5.05 -40.47
CA LYS A 388 4.85 -5.77 -40.29
C LYS A 388 3.65 -4.90 -40.66
N LYS A 389 3.57 -3.66 -40.16
CA LYS A 389 2.50 -2.73 -40.52
C LYS A 389 2.48 -2.38 -42.01
N LYS A 390 3.67 -2.27 -42.64
CA LYS A 390 3.75 -2.07 -44.08
C LYS A 390 3.29 -3.32 -44.87
N ALA A 391 3.63 -4.52 -44.39
CA ALA A 391 3.15 -5.79 -45.00
C ALA A 391 1.65 -6.00 -44.82
N GLU A 392 1.09 -5.61 -43.68
CA GLU A 392 -0.37 -5.63 -43.41
C GLU A 392 -1.12 -4.61 -44.27
N THR A 393 -0.55 -3.40 -44.45
CA THR A 393 -1.15 -2.35 -45.31
C THR A 393 -1.04 -2.71 -46.82
N GLU A 394 0.04 -3.36 -47.24
CA GLU A 394 0.19 -3.88 -48.59
C GLU A 394 -0.68 -5.13 -48.82
N GLY A 395 -0.87 -5.97 -47.81
CA GLY A 395 -1.81 -7.10 -47.82
C GLY A 395 -3.27 -6.66 -47.93
N ALA A 396 -3.66 -5.63 -47.18
CA ALA A 396 -5.01 -5.02 -47.23
C ALA A 396 -5.29 -4.39 -48.62
N LYS A 397 -4.33 -3.63 -49.18
CA LYS A 397 -4.47 -3.08 -50.54
C LYS A 397 -4.54 -4.14 -51.62
N LYS A 398 -3.86 -5.31 -51.47
CA LYS A 398 -3.99 -6.43 -52.40
C LYS A 398 -5.32 -7.18 -52.26
N GLN A 399 -5.95 -7.16 -51.11
CA GLN A 399 -7.30 -7.71 -50.92
C GLN A 399 -8.39 -6.78 -51.46
N GLU A 400 -8.28 -5.47 -51.30
CA GLU A 400 -9.22 -4.53 -51.93
C GLU A 400 -9.19 -4.58 -53.44
N THR A 401 -7.98 -4.70 -54.07
CA THR A 401 -7.84 -4.80 -55.53
C THR A 401 -8.31 -6.16 -56.07
N LYS A 402 -8.33 -7.22 -55.24
CA LYS A 402 -8.89 -8.54 -55.64
C LYS A 402 -10.41 -8.57 -55.51
N THR A 403 -10.98 -7.83 -54.55
CA THR A 403 -12.44 -7.77 -54.34
C THR A 403 -13.13 -6.93 -55.41
N GLU A 404 -12.50 -5.85 -55.91
CA GLU A 404 -13.06 -5.07 -57.03
C GLU A 404 -13.04 -5.82 -58.39
N THR A 405 -12.05 -6.75 -58.60
CA THR A 405 -11.96 -7.55 -59.84
C THR A 405 -12.89 -8.77 -59.80
N GLU A 406 -13.30 -9.25 -58.64
CA GLU A 406 -14.26 -10.36 -58.48
C GLU A 406 -15.71 -9.90 -58.49
N GLU A 407 -16.02 -8.65 -58.11
CA GLU A 407 -17.39 -8.10 -58.21
C GLU A 407 -17.78 -7.78 -59.66
N GLU A 408 -16.87 -7.39 -60.56
CA GLU A 408 -17.18 -7.16 -61.98
C GLU A 408 -17.43 -8.46 -62.76
N THR A 409 -16.90 -9.61 -62.28
CA THR A 409 -17.11 -10.92 -62.92
C THR A 409 -18.37 -11.62 -62.43
N THR A 410 -18.89 -11.28 -61.25
CA THR A 410 -20.07 -11.92 -60.66
C THR A 410 -21.40 -11.33 -61.11
N VAL A 411 -21.41 -10.11 -61.68
CA VAL A 411 -22.60 -9.46 -62.20
C VAL A 411 -23.01 -9.97 -63.57
N LYS A 412 -22.09 -10.57 -64.33
CA LYS A 412 -22.36 -11.18 -65.66
C LYS A 412 -22.93 -12.63 -65.62
N ASN A 413 -22.74 -13.37 -64.52
CA ASN A 413 -23.19 -14.76 -64.37
C ASN A 413 -24.47 -14.94 -63.56
N LYS A 414 -25.12 -13.85 -63.12
CA LYS A 414 -26.36 -13.91 -62.30
C LYS A 414 -27.65 -13.72 -63.08
N LYS A 415 -27.57 -13.77 -64.43
CA LYS A 415 -28.76 -13.63 -65.32
C LYS A 415 -29.20 -14.95 -66.01
N GLU A 416 -28.44 -16.06 -65.82
CA GLU A 416 -28.77 -17.33 -66.49
C GLU A 416 -29.10 -18.52 -65.55
N THR A 417 -29.22 -18.34 -64.23
CA THR A 417 -29.54 -19.45 -63.30
C THR A 417 -30.73 -19.12 -62.39
N LYS A 418 -31.81 -18.60 -62.91
CA LYS A 418 -33.01 -18.33 -62.15
C LYS A 418 -34.24 -19.16 -62.59
N GLU A 419 -34.05 -20.26 -63.37
CA GLU A 419 -35.12 -21.13 -63.78
C GLU A 419 -35.04 -22.62 -63.37
N GLU A 420 -34.06 -23.02 -62.57
CA GLU A 420 -33.89 -24.43 -62.20
C GLU A 420 -33.66 -24.67 -60.70
N LYS A 421 -34.47 -24.13 -59.80
CA LYS A 421 -34.55 -24.60 -58.39
C LYS A 421 -35.90 -24.25 -57.76
N LYS A 422 -36.93 -24.94 -58.22
CA LYS A 422 -38.24 -24.95 -57.56
C LYS A 422 -38.79 -26.37 -57.42
N SER A 423 -37.95 -27.35 -57.12
CA SER A 423 -38.40 -28.73 -56.91
C SER A 423 -37.43 -29.57 -56.03
N THR A 424 -36.96 -29.08 -54.90
CA THR A 424 -36.27 -29.96 -53.91
C THR A 424 -36.22 -29.31 -52.54
N GLU A 425 -37.35 -28.97 -51.99
CA GLU A 425 -37.44 -28.43 -50.60
C GLU A 425 -38.67 -28.99 -49.84
N GLU A 426 -38.90 -30.32 -49.98
CA GLU A 426 -39.96 -31.01 -49.21
C GLU A 426 -39.52 -32.38 -48.63
N GLU A 427 -38.27 -32.73 -48.58
CA GLU A 427 -37.82 -34.08 -48.12
C GLU A 427 -36.70 -34.10 -47.10
N SER A 428 -36.61 -33.18 -46.14
CA SER A 428 -35.67 -33.27 -45.02
C SER A 428 -36.11 -32.63 -43.69
N LYS A 429 -37.38 -32.89 -43.31
CA LYS A 429 -37.87 -32.50 -41.96
C LYS A 429 -38.34 -33.68 -41.10
N GLU A 430 -37.89 -34.89 -41.36
CA GLU A 430 -38.40 -36.06 -40.62
C GLU A 430 -37.30 -36.95 -39.99
N THR A 431 -36.11 -36.45 -39.66
CA THR A 431 -35.06 -37.29 -39.04
C THR A 431 -34.23 -36.55 -37.98
N LYS A 432 -34.83 -35.79 -37.08
CA LYS A 432 -34.13 -35.22 -35.92
C LYS A 432 -34.97 -35.11 -34.63
N GLU A 433 -35.80 -36.13 -34.38
CA GLU A 433 -36.54 -36.23 -33.11
C GLU A 433 -36.49 -37.67 -32.59
N LYS A 434 -35.30 -38.22 -32.33
CA LYS A 434 -35.09 -39.42 -31.55
C LYS A 434 -33.61 -39.58 -31.21
N LYS A 435 -33.13 -38.89 -30.19
CA LYS A 435 -31.99 -39.29 -29.36
C LYS A 435 -31.74 -38.26 -28.26
N GLU A 436 -32.67 -38.20 -27.34
CA GLU A 436 -32.47 -37.65 -26.00
C GLU A 436 -33.39 -38.45 -25.09
N THR A 437 -32.90 -39.55 -24.56
CA THR A 437 -33.33 -40.16 -23.27
C THR A 437 -32.39 -41.36 -23.00
N GLU A 438 -32.06 -41.48 -21.72
CA GLU A 438 -31.24 -42.55 -21.09
C GLU A 438 -29.72 -42.33 -21.17
N GLU A 439 -29.08 -41.89 -20.08
CA GLU A 439 -28.67 -42.70 -18.94
C GLU A 439 -28.27 -41.82 -17.75
N THR A 440 -29.09 -41.87 -16.74
CA THR A 440 -28.76 -41.60 -15.32
C THR A 440 -28.57 -42.98 -14.66
N VAL A 441 -27.89 -42.98 -13.45
CA VAL A 441 -27.72 -44.09 -12.51
C VAL A 441 -26.29 -44.62 -12.51
N GLU A 442 -25.57 -44.73 -11.40
CA GLU A 442 -25.64 -44.72 -9.93
C GLU A 442 -24.21 -44.77 -9.37
N VAL A 443 -23.90 -43.97 -8.39
CA VAL A 443 -23.77 -44.25 -6.95
C VAL A 443 -22.80 -45.38 -6.52
N GLY A 444 -21.77 -44.92 -5.81
CA GLY A 444 -21.43 -45.26 -4.46
C GLY A 444 -20.45 -46.37 -4.16
N PRO A 445 -20.19 -46.57 -2.90
CA PRO A 445 -18.91 -46.26 -2.28
C PRO A 445 -18.20 -47.54 -1.80
N GLY A 446 -16.98 -47.42 -1.31
CA GLY A 446 -16.44 -48.49 -0.52
C GLY A 446 -14.93 -48.59 -0.41
N ALA A 447 -14.49 -48.25 0.76
CA ALA A 447 -13.67 -49.06 1.68
C ALA A 447 -12.19 -49.29 1.28
N ALA A 448 -11.28 -48.63 1.94
CA ALA A 448 -10.70 -49.05 3.26
C ALA A 448 -9.56 -50.08 3.17
N LEU A 449 -8.50 -49.77 3.93
CA LEU A 449 -7.57 -50.66 4.59
C LEU A 449 -6.23 -51.04 3.94
N GLY A 450 -5.20 -50.73 4.74
CA GLY A 450 -3.91 -51.37 4.77
C GLY A 450 -2.75 -50.42 4.60
N GLY A 451 -2.07 -49.85 5.54
CA GLY A 451 -1.58 -50.43 6.81
C GLY A 451 -0.32 -51.23 6.56
N LYS A 452 0.84 -50.55 6.73
CA LYS A 452 2.00 -51.21 7.34
C LYS A 452 3.08 -50.16 7.67
N SER A 453 3.30 -50.04 8.93
CA SER A 453 4.50 -49.66 9.67
C SER A 453 5.69 -50.57 9.37
N LEU A 454 6.88 -50.07 9.69
CA LEU A 454 8.10 -50.73 10.16
C LEU A 454 9.30 -50.02 9.50
N GLU A 455 10.43 -49.67 10.04
CA GLU A 455 11.02 -49.83 11.37
C GLU A 455 12.26 -48.90 11.41
N THR A 456 12.57 -48.45 12.57
CA THR A 456 13.81 -47.92 13.09
C THR A 456 15.06 -48.69 12.68
N GLU A 457 16.16 -48.01 12.40
CA GLU A 457 17.48 -48.44 12.86
C GLU A 457 18.34 -47.24 13.26
N GLU A 458 18.64 -47.21 14.53
CA GLU A 458 19.75 -46.58 15.21
C GLU A 458 21.09 -47.10 14.63
N ASN A 459 22.09 -46.22 14.48
CA ASN A 459 23.40 -46.59 14.97
C ASN A 459 24.25 -45.33 15.21
N ALA A 460 24.67 -45.21 16.44
CA ALA A 460 25.72 -44.42 16.98
C ALA A 460 27.08 -44.84 16.38
N ASP A 461 28.01 -43.87 16.22
CA ASP A 461 29.35 -43.93 16.79
C ASP A 461 30.07 -42.59 16.60
N ALA A 462 30.45 -41.97 17.69
CA ALA A 462 31.63 -41.19 17.86
C ALA A 462 32.68 -42.14 18.49
N PRO A 463 34.00 -41.85 18.63
CA PRO A 463 34.65 -40.54 18.82
C PRO A 463 36.10 -40.40 18.22
N GLY A 464 36.67 -39.21 18.45
CA GLY A 464 38.11 -39.11 18.77
C GLY A 464 39.04 -38.47 17.72
N THR A 465 39.46 -37.36 17.88
CA THR A 465 40.61 -36.68 18.50
C THR A 465 40.63 -35.21 18.11
#